data_a198520a885c1baf0aa7020f3278037f
#
_entry.id   a198520a885c1baf0aa7020f3278037f
#
_cell.length_a   1.000
_cell.length_b   1.000
_cell.length_c   1.000
_cell.angle_alpha   90.00
_cell.angle_beta   90.00
_cell.angle_gamma   90.00
#
_symmetry.space_group_name_H-M   'P 1'
#
loop_
_entity.id
_entity.type
_entity.pdbx_description
1 polymer ?
#
loop_
_entity_poly.entity_id
_entity_poly.type
_entity_poly.pdbx_seq_one_letter_code
_entity_poly.pdbx_strand_id
1 'polypeptide(L)'
;EETVINLTIKKGMKRGWIGNVTGGYGLDGRYEAGAMLNHFFGDNQVTILAGSNNTNNMGFTDMGGNRFRRFGGMNGINTSHNVGVNFNVGKGDAFRVGGDVSYNNSNRDVLKRTEQQNMFEDSTSYYSGYNKMKDNGQNIRGNFRLHWDIDSMNTLEFRPRFSVALSNSDSYDSALTTAGDIARSKVNFSESRSYNKGTGYDLSGELIYNQARKSGQKTVR
;
A
#
# COMPACT_ATOMS: atom_id res chain seq x y z
N GLU A 1 -2.16 -26.50 -29.12
CA GLU A 1 -1.31 -25.48 -29.82
C GLU A 1 -1.47 -24.15 -29.08
N GLU A 2 -0.44 -23.71 -28.37
CA GLU A 2 -0.41 -22.37 -27.78
C GLU A 2 -0.08 -21.34 -28.87
N THR A 3 -1.02 -20.46 -29.15
CA THR A 3 -0.79 -19.34 -30.09
C THR A 3 -0.07 -18.22 -29.35
N VAL A 4 1.22 -18.09 -29.53
CA VAL A 4 2.02 -16.98 -29.01
C VAL A 4 1.95 -15.80 -29.96
N ILE A 5 1.31 -14.70 -29.54
CA ILE A 5 1.30 -13.43 -30.32
C ILE A 5 2.52 -12.64 -29.90
N ASN A 6 3.51 -12.54 -30.79
CA ASN A 6 4.69 -11.71 -30.58
C ASN A 6 4.43 -10.29 -31.14
N LEU A 7 4.16 -9.35 -30.25
CA LEU A 7 3.93 -7.93 -30.59
C LEU A 7 5.25 -7.16 -30.59
N THR A 8 5.78 -6.89 -31.77
CA THR A 8 6.97 -6.02 -31.94
C THR A 8 6.56 -4.58 -32.25
N ILE A 9 7.02 -3.63 -31.44
CA ILE A 9 6.78 -2.21 -31.66
C ILE A 9 7.62 -1.73 -32.88
N LYS A 10 6.99 -1.04 -33.83
CA LYS A 10 7.68 -0.48 -35.03
C LYS A 10 8.86 0.40 -34.63
N LYS A 11 9.99 0.25 -35.33
CA LYS A 11 11.16 1.14 -35.17
C LYS A 11 10.73 2.59 -35.36
N GLY A 12 11.00 3.45 -34.36
CA GLY A 12 10.63 4.88 -34.35
C GLY A 12 9.50 5.26 -33.38
N MET A 13 8.69 4.32 -32.92
CA MET A 13 7.61 4.57 -31.93
C MET A 13 8.02 4.27 -30.49
N LYS A 14 9.31 4.24 -30.20
CA LYS A 14 9.84 3.92 -28.86
C LYS A 14 9.82 5.10 -27.88
N ARG A 15 9.08 6.17 -28.18
CA ARG A 15 8.92 7.33 -27.30
C ARG A 15 7.47 7.72 -27.24
N GLY A 16 6.94 7.91 -26.04
CA GLY A 16 5.56 8.30 -25.88
C GLY A 16 5.18 8.54 -24.42
N TRP A 17 4.10 9.27 -24.27
CA TRP A 17 3.44 9.50 -23.00
C TRP A 17 2.08 8.85 -23.03
N ILE A 18 1.75 8.12 -21.98
CA ILE A 18 0.42 7.58 -21.75
C ILE A 18 0.01 7.99 -20.36
N GLY A 19 -1.16 8.60 -20.24
CA GLY A 19 -1.67 9.05 -18.96
C GLY A 19 -3.15 8.76 -18.81
N ASN A 20 -3.55 8.65 -17.55
CA ASN A 20 -4.93 8.48 -17.13
C ASN A 20 -5.18 9.38 -15.92
N VAL A 21 -6.30 10.08 -15.91
CA VAL A 21 -6.80 10.83 -14.76
C VAL A 21 -8.21 10.36 -14.47
N THR A 22 -8.48 10.04 -13.22
CA THR A 22 -9.78 9.61 -12.74
C THR A 22 -10.22 10.54 -11.62
N GLY A 23 -11.52 10.83 -11.55
CA GLY A 23 -12.10 11.63 -10.50
C GLY A 23 -13.55 11.25 -10.27
N GLY A 24 -13.98 11.28 -9.03
CA GLY A 24 -15.35 11.02 -8.64
C GLY A 24 -15.69 11.77 -7.36
N TYR A 25 -16.92 12.25 -7.29
CA TYR A 25 -17.47 12.87 -6.09
C TYR A 25 -18.84 12.22 -5.80
N GLY A 26 -19.05 11.88 -4.55
CA GLY A 26 -20.28 11.21 -4.10
C GLY A 26 -21.00 11.98 -3.01
N LEU A 27 -22.07 11.38 -2.50
CA LEU A 27 -22.81 11.89 -1.35
C LEU A 27 -21.92 11.91 -0.09
N ASP A 28 -22.30 12.72 0.90
CA ASP A 28 -21.62 12.87 2.19
C ASP A 28 -20.14 13.28 2.07
N GLY A 29 -19.80 14.06 1.04
CA GLY A 29 -18.43 14.54 0.84
C GLY A 29 -17.43 13.46 0.46
N ARG A 30 -17.90 12.32 -0.07
CA ARG A 30 -17.03 11.24 -0.56
C ARG A 30 -16.39 11.65 -1.88
N TYR A 31 -15.10 11.38 -2.00
CA TYR A 31 -14.36 11.65 -3.23
C TYR A 31 -13.32 10.57 -3.52
N GLU A 32 -12.98 10.45 -4.78
CA GLU A 32 -11.86 9.66 -5.27
C GLU A 32 -11.21 10.43 -6.42
N ALA A 33 -9.88 10.57 -6.38
CA ALA A 33 -9.08 11.16 -7.44
C ALA A 33 -7.83 10.32 -7.67
N GLY A 34 -7.46 10.14 -8.92
CA GLY A 34 -6.27 9.38 -9.30
C GLY A 34 -5.66 9.91 -10.59
N ALA A 35 -4.36 9.81 -10.69
CA ALA A 35 -3.61 10.13 -11.90
C ALA A 35 -2.49 9.12 -12.11
N MET A 36 -2.27 8.75 -13.34
CA MET A 36 -1.13 7.95 -13.77
C MET A 36 -0.52 8.60 -15.01
N LEU A 37 0.78 8.74 -15.01
CA LEU A 37 1.55 9.22 -16.16
C LEU A 37 2.70 8.25 -16.40
N ASN A 38 2.76 7.71 -17.61
CA ASN A 38 3.78 6.79 -18.03
C ASN A 38 4.55 7.38 -19.22
N HIS A 39 5.86 7.41 -19.11
CA HIS A 39 6.76 7.87 -20.15
C HIS A 39 7.67 6.73 -20.61
N PHE A 40 7.61 6.44 -21.91
CA PHE A 40 8.48 5.50 -22.58
C PHE A 40 9.52 6.26 -23.41
N PHE A 41 10.78 5.87 -23.34
CA PHE A 41 11.86 6.43 -24.13
C PHE A 41 12.92 5.35 -24.44
N GLY A 42 12.92 4.86 -25.66
CA GLY A 42 13.72 3.70 -26.07
C GLY A 42 13.22 2.43 -25.35
N ASP A 43 14.11 1.75 -24.67
CA ASP A 43 13.79 0.56 -23.85
C ASP A 43 13.57 0.91 -22.36
N ASN A 44 13.41 2.20 -22.08
CA ASN A 44 13.24 2.74 -20.75
C ASN A 44 11.80 3.17 -20.48
N GLN A 45 11.42 3.09 -19.23
CA GLN A 45 10.09 3.47 -18.76
C GLN A 45 10.17 4.17 -17.41
N VAL A 46 9.37 5.22 -17.26
CA VAL A 46 9.10 5.85 -15.96
C VAL A 46 7.61 6.05 -15.82
N THR A 47 7.06 5.62 -14.70
CA THR A 47 5.64 5.76 -14.38
C THR A 47 5.49 6.53 -13.07
N ILE A 48 4.64 7.52 -13.05
CA ILE A 48 4.24 8.28 -11.86
C ILE A 48 2.78 7.99 -11.60
N LEU A 49 2.46 7.69 -10.35
CA LEU A 49 1.12 7.39 -9.86
C LEU A 49 0.80 8.32 -8.70
N ALA A 50 -0.41 8.84 -8.67
CA ALA A 50 -0.92 9.61 -7.55
C ALA A 50 -2.40 9.25 -7.32
N GLY A 51 -2.81 9.20 -6.07
CA GLY A 51 -4.18 8.91 -5.71
C GLY A 51 -4.57 9.53 -4.38
N SER A 52 -5.81 9.94 -4.26
CA SER A 52 -6.40 10.46 -3.03
C SER A 52 -7.87 10.10 -2.97
N ASN A 53 -8.32 9.55 -1.86
CA ASN A 53 -9.74 9.23 -1.66
C ASN A 53 -10.11 9.17 -0.18
N ASN A 54 -11.40 9.28 0.10
CA ASN A 54 -12.00 9.00 1.41
C ASN A 54 -13.13 7.95 1.31
N THR A 55 -13.06 7.08 0.31
CA THR A 55 -14.03 6.01 0.03
C THR A 55 -13.62 4.67 0.63
N ASN A 56 -12.66 4.66 1.55
CA ASN A 56 -12.06 3.44 2.13
C ASN A 56 -11.36 2.56 1.07
N ASN A 57 -10.97 3.14 -0.06
CA ASN A 57 -10.24 2.46 -1.11
C ASN A 57 -8.74 2.59 -0.83
N MET A 58 -8.03 1.47 -0.73
CA MET A 58 -6.58 1.44 -0.54
C MET A 58 -5.92 0.98 -1.83
N GLY A 59 -5.04 1.81 -2.37
CA GLY A 59 -4.23 1.47 -3.54
C GLY A 59 -4.48 2.34 -4.76
N PHE A 60 -3.74 2.04 -5.82
CA PHE A 60 -3.87 2.68 -7.13
C PHE A 60 -4.85 1.91 -8.00
N THR A 61 -5.65 2.62 -8.80
CA THR A 61 -6.47 2.01 -9.86
C THR A 61 -5.57 1.84 -11.08
N ASP A 62 -5.39 0.63 -11.57
CA ASP A 62 -4.66 0.37 -12.80
C ASP A 62 -5.50 0.69 -14.06
N MET A 63 -4.83 0.76 -15.23
CA MET A 63 -5.49 1.02 -16.52
C MET A 63 -6.49 -0.06 -16.95
N GLY A 64 -6.44 -1.25 -16.37
CA GLY A 64 -7.32 -2.37 -16.69
C GLY A 64 -8.61 -2.40 -15.88
N GLY A 65 -8.82 -1.42 -15.02
CA GLY A 65 -9.99 -1.40 -14.13
C GLY A 65 -9.96 -2.48 -13.05
N ASN A 66 -8.89 -3.25 -12.97
CA ASN A 66 -8.61 -4.15 -11.87
C ASN A 66 -8.24 -3.30 -10.65
N ARG A 67 -9.27 -2.95 -9.93
CA ARG A 67 -9.12 -2.34 -8.63
C ARG A 67 -8.57 -3.44 -7.73
N PHE A 68 -7.33 -3.35 -7.33
CA PHE A 68 -6.83 -4.07 -6.16
C PHE A 68 -7.55 -3.50 -4.93
N ARG A 69 -8.86 -3.73 -4.89
CA ARG A 69 -9.70 -3.37 -3.76
C ARG A 69 -9.42 -4.36 -2.67
N ARG A 70 -8.58 -3.99 -1.76
CA ARG A 70 -8.58 -4.60 -0.45
C ARG A 70 -9.79 -4.04 0.31
N PHE A 71 -10.96 -4.62 0.10
CA PHE A 71 -12.10 -4.44 1.00
C PHE A 71 -11.77 -5.18 2.30
N GLY A 72 -11.04 -4.51 3.18
CA GLY A 72 -11.11 -4.84 4.58
C GLY A 72 -12.38 -4.18 5.11
N GLY A 73 -13.20 -4.89 5.86
CA GLY A 73 -14.31 -4.29 6.62
C GLY A 73 -13.74 -3.32 7.65
N MET A 74 -13.34 -2.13 7.20
CA MET A 74 -12.83 -1.07 8.06
C MET A 74 -14.02 -0.31 8.63
N ASN A 75 -14.14 -0.33 9.94
CA ASN A 75 -15.02 0.58 10.65
C ASN A 75 -14.49 2.00 10.49
N GLY A 76 -15.38 2.96 10.21
CA GLY A 76 -15.05 4.37 10.10
C GLY A 76 -14.70 4.84 8.67
N ILE A 77 -14.25 6.07 8.61
CA ILE A 77 -13.85 6.73 7.36
C ILE A 77 -12.33 6.74 7.30
N ASN A 78 -11.79 6.19 6.22
CA ASN A 78 -10.36 6.26 5.92
C ASN A 78 -10.13 7.19 4.74
N THR A 79 -9.35 8.25 4.99
CA THR A 79 -8.83 9.13 3.94
C THR A 79 -7.40 8.70 3.62
N SER A 80 -7.14 8.39 2.36
CA SER A 80 -5.82 7.94 1.91
C SER A 80 -5.26 8.81 0.80
N HIS A 81 -3.95 9.03 0.87
CA HIS A 81 -3.17 9.72 -0.15
C HIS A 81 -1.98 8.84 -0.53
N ASN A 82 -1.84 8.57 -1.82
CA ASN A 82 -0.80 7.68 -2.34
C ASN A 82 -0.05 8.37 -3.46
N VAL A 83 1.27 8.28 -3.44
CA VAL A 83 2.14 8.70 -4.55
C VAL A 83 3.16 7.60 -4.78
N GLY A 84 3.40 7.28 -6.04
CA GLY A 84 4.37 6.26 -6.42
C GLY A 84 5.11 6.63 -7.70
N VAL A 85 6.35 6.20 -7.76
CA VAL A 85 7.17 6.26 -8.96
C VAL A 85 7.72 4.88 -9.20
N ASN A 86 7.54 4.37 -10.41
CA ASN A 86 8.15 3.15 -10.90
C ASN A 86 9.02 3.48 -12.09
N PHE A 87 10.18 2.90 -12.19
CA PHE A 87 11.08 3.12 -13.32
C PHE A 87 11.86 1.87 -13.67
N ASN A 88 12.22 1.78 -14.95
CA ASN A 88 13.14 0.78 -15.47
C ASN A 88 13.95 1.45 -16.56
N VAL A 89 15.21 1.74 -16.27
CA VAL A 89 16.11 2.49 -17.13
C VAL A 89 17.45 1.77 -17.28
N GLY A 90 18.05 1.88 -18.47
CA GLY A 90 19.34 1.26 -18.71
C GLY A 90 19.83 1.46 -20.13
N LYS A 91 21.03 0.99 -20.40
CA LYS A 91 21.66 1.01 -21.71
C LYS A 91 21.77 -0.43 -22.22
N GLY A 92 20.80 -0.83 -23.06
CA GLY A 92 20.71 -2.21 -23.53
C GLY A 92 20.43 -3.20 -22.37
N ASP A 93 20.88 -4.42 -22.53
CA ASP A 93 20.73 -5.46 -21.53
C ASP A 93 21.89 -5.48 -20.51
N ALA A 94 23.04 -4.89 -20.90
CA ALA A 94 24.26 -4.91 -20.09
C ALA A 94 24.18 -4.13 -18.77
N PHE A 95 23.36 -3.08 -18.72
CA PHE A 95 23.19 -2.30 -17.50
C PHE A 95 21.75 -1.81 -17.37
N ARG A 96 21.06 -2.24 -16.32
CA ARG A 96 19.69 -1.85 -16.01
C ARG A 96 19.52 -1.51 -14.54
N VAL A 97 18.79 -0.43 -14.30
CA VAL A 97 18.33 -0.04 -12.97
C VAL A 97 16.82 0.08 -13.05
N GLY A 98 16.13 -0.70 -12.23
CA GLY A 98 14.70 -0.64 -12.08
C GLY A 98 14.32 -0.50 -10.63
N GLY A 99 13.10 -0.08 -10.39
CA GLY A 99 12.60 0.00 -9.02
C GLY A 99 11.32 0.79 -8.90
N ASP A 100 10.85 0.84 -7.67
CA ASP A 100 9.71 1.63 -7.28
C ASP A 100 9.97 2.32 -5.94
N VAL A 101 9.42 3.51 -5.82
CA VAL A 101 9.30 4.24 -4.55
C VAL A 101 7.84 4.62 -4.38
N SER A 102 7.28 4.33 -3.22
CA SER A 102 5.90 4.67 -2.91
C SER A 102 5.78 5.33 -1.55
N TYR A 103 4.93 6.34 -1.47
CA TYR A 103 4.46 6.97 -0.26
C TYR A 103 2.96 6.74 -0.10
N ASN A 104 2.57 6.33 1.08
CA ASN A 104 1.18 6.15 1.46
C ASN A 104 0.93 6.88 2.77
N ASN A 105 -0.12 7.69 2.82
CA ASN A 105 -0.67 8.27 4.03
C ASN A 105 -2.12 7.80 4.18
N SER A 106 -2.49 7.37 5.40
CA SER A 106 -3.82 6.90 5.75
C SER A 106 -4.26 7.56 7.05
N ASN A 107 -5.39 8.27 6.99
CA ASN A 107 -6.04 8.89 8.15
C ASN A 107 -7.38 8.20 8.37
N ARG A 108 -7.54 7.55 9.50
CA ARG A 108 -8.76 6.82 9.84
C ARG A 108 -9.44 7.44 11.06
N ASP A 109 -10.68 7.85 10.87
CA ASP A 109 -11.57 8.31 11.93
C ASP A 109 -12.64 7.26 12.20
N VAL A 110 -12.68 6.74 13.41
CA VAL A 110 -13.66 5.76 13.87
C VAL A 110 -14.46 6.34 15.00
N LEU A 111 -15.78 6.22 14.88
CA LEU A 111 -16.73 6.48 15.94
C LEU A 111 -17.61 5.24 16.06
N LYS A 112 -17.54 4.56 17.20
CA LYS A 112 -18.34 3.38 17.48
C LYS A 112 -19.16 3.60 18.77
N ARG A 113 -20.47 3.38 18.67
CA ARG A 113 -21.34 3.26 19.81
C ARG A 113 -21.84 1.84 19.91
N THR A 114 -21.88 1.31 21.09
CA THR A 114 -22.37 -0.04 21.38
C THR A 114 -23.40 0.06 22.49
N GLU A 115 -24.60 -0.38 22.20
CA GLU A 115 -25.67 -0.52 23.20
C GLU A 115 -25.99 -2.01 23.30
N GLN A 116 -25.96 -2.54 24.50
CA GLN A 116 -26.21 -3.96 24.78
C GLN A 116 -27.07 -4.12 26.01
N GLN A 117 -28.06 -4.97 25.88
CA GLN A 117 -28.86 -5.43 27.02
C GLN A 117 -28.45 -6.85 27.35
N ASN A 118 -28.03 -7.08 28.59
CA ASN A 118 -27.72 -8.40 29.10
C ASN A 118 -28.88 -8.84 29.98
N MET A 119 -29.54 -9.92 29.61
CA MET A 119 -30.62 -10.53 30.36
C MET A 119 -30.09 -11.76 31.09
N PHE A 120 -30.19 -11.76 32.39
CA PHE A 120 -29.87 -12.88 33.26
C PHE A 120 -31.18 -13.43 33.85
N GLU A 121 -31.15 -14.59 34.47
CA GLU A 121 -32.34 -15.26 35.01
C GLU A 121 -33.09 -14.40 36.03
N ASP A 122 -32.36 -13.68 36.89
CA ASP A 122 -32.93 -12.85 37.96
C ASP A 122 -32.66 -11.35 37.83
N SER A 123 -31.99 -10.91 36.73
CA SER A 123 -31.60 -9.52 36.58
C SER A 123 -31.36 -9.13 35.13
N THR A 124 -31.36 -7.83 34.89
CA THR A 124 -30.99 -7.25 33.58
C THR A 124 -29.93 -6.16 33.78
N SER A 125 -29.01 -6.04 32.88
CA SER A 125 -28.08 -4.90 32.84
C SER A 125 -28.01 -4.31 31.45
N TYR A 126 -27.70 -3.02 31.38
CA TYR A 126 -27.54 -2.27 30.14
C TYR A 126 -26.11 -1.76 30.08
N TYR A 127 -25.48 -2.04 28.96
CA TYR A 127 -24.14 -1.58 28.64
C TYR A 127 -24.21 -0.54 27.51
N SER A 128 -23.61 0.62 27.72
CA SER A 128 -23.44 1.67 26.73
C SER A 128 -21.95 1.96 26.57
N GLY A 129 -21.42 1.67 25.42
CA GLY A 129 -20.02 1.88 25.08
C GLY A 129 -19.85 2.94 23.99
N TYR A 130 -18.86 3.81 24.18
CA TYR A 130 -18.46 4.82 23.23
C TYR A 130 -16.96 4.69 22.96
N ASN A 131 -16.58 4.50 21.71
CA ASN A 131 -15.19 4.46 21.27
C ASN A 131 -14.99 5.47 20.15
N LYS A 132 -14.01 6.35 20.31
CA LYS A 132 -13.54 7.29 19.30
C LYS A 132 -12.06 7.06 19.07
N MET A 133 -11.67 6.81 17.83
CA MET A 133 -10.27 6.54 17.49
C MET A 133 -9.87 7.35 16.24
N LYS A 134 -8.71 7.95 16.31
CA LYS A 134 -8.05 8.61 15.18
C LYS A 134 -6.70 7.98 14.97
N ASP A 135 -6.51 7.36 13.81
CA ASP A 135 -5.23 6.79 13.41
C ASP A 135 -4.67 7.57 12.22
N ASN A 136 -3.41 7.92 12.29
CA ASN A 136 -2.63 8.41 11.16
C ASN A 136 -1.46 7.46 10.92
N GLY A 137 -1.41 6.89 9.73
CA GLY A 137 -0.31 6.04 9.27
C GLY A 137 0.35 6.63 8.05
N GLN A 138 1.67 6.69 8.05
CA GLN A 138 2.48 7.07 6.89
C GLN A 138 3.47 5.96 6.61
N ASN A 139 3.65 5.63 5.35
CA ASN A 139 4.58 4.60 4.93
C ASN A 139 5.31 5.01 3.66
N ILE A 140 6.63 4.94 3.68
CA ILE A 140 7.50 5.09 2.51
C ILE A 140 8.15 3.74 2.27
N ARG A 141 8.10 3.25 1.05
CA ARG A 141 8.76 2.01 0.62
C ARG A 141 9.53 2.26 -0.66
N GLY A 142 10.69 1.63 -0.75
CA GLY A 142 11.47 1.59 -1.98
C GLY A 142 12.02 0.19 -2.21
N ASN A 143 11.91 -0.26 -3.44
CA ASN A 143 12.48 -1.51 -3.92
C ASN A 143 13.27 -1.18 -5.18
N PHE A 144 14.50 -1.62 -5.25
CA PHE A 144 15.36 -1.38 -6.40
C PHE A 144 15.97 -2.69 -6.89
N ARG A 145 16.31 -2.70 -8.16
CA ARG A 145 17.04 -3.78 -8.80
C ARG A 145 18.05 -3.16 -9.74
N LEU A 146 19.31 -3.40 -9.48
CA LEU A 146 20.41 -3.10 -10.39
C LEU A 146 20.86 -4.42 -11.00
N HIS A 147 20.94 -4.45 -12.30
CA HIS A 147 21.50 -5.55 -13.09
C HIS A 147 22.65 -5.00 -13.92
N TRP A 148 23.82 -5.62 -13.83
CA TRP A 148 25.02 -5.20 -14.52
C TRP A 148 25.80 -6.42 -15.03
N ASP A 149 25.86 -6.57 -16.34
CA ASP A 149 26.80 -7.46 -17.00
C ASP A 149 28.14 -6.76 -17.13
N ILE A 150 29.06 -7.06 -16.19
CA ILE A 150 30.39 -6.47 -16.14
C ILE A 150 31.17 -6.87 -17.40
N ASP A 151 31.04 -8.13 -17.77
CA ASP A 151 31.55 -8.71 -19.02
C ASP A 151 30.71 -9.94 -19.41
N SER A 152 31.11 -10.66 -20.49
CA SER A 152 30.40 -11.84 -20.99
C SER A 152 30.33 -13.02 -20.04
N MET A 153 31.05 -12.98 -18.92
CA MET A 153 31.14 -14.07 -17.95
C MET A 153 30.75 -13.66 -16.53
N ASN A 154 30.67 -12.35 -16.26
CA ASN A 154 30.46 -11.82 -14.91
C ASN A 154 29.23 -10.90 -14.89
N THR A 155 28.24 -11.27 -14.10
CA THR A 155 27.02 -10.52 -13.89
C THR A 155 26.85 -10.20 -12.40
N LEU A 156 26.52 -8.95 -12.11
CA LEU A 156 26.20 -8.46 -10.77
C LEU A 156 24.74 -8.05 -10.72
N GLU A 157 24.02 -8.54 -9.72
CA GLU A 157 22.68 -8.11 -9.43
C GLU A 157 22.58 -7.64 -7.97
N PHE A 158 22.05 -6.45 -7.75
CA PHE A 158 21.83 -5.88 -6.42
C PHE A 158 20.38 -5.44 -6.26
N ARG A 159 19.73 -5.92 -5.18
CA ARG A 159 18.30 -5.71 -4.90
C ARG A 159 18.08 -5.13 -3.51
N PRO A 160 18.33 -3.83 -3.30
CA PRO A 160 18.06 -3.19 -2.01
C PRO A 160 16.56 -2.88 -1.87
N ARG A 161 16.08 -2.98 -0.62
CA ARG A 161 14.72 -2.63 -0.22
C ARG A 161 14.77 -1.83 1.07
N PHE A 162 13.91 -0.83 1.17
CA PHE A 162 13.73 -0.12 2.42
C PHE A 162 12.25 0.19 2.67
N SER A 163 11.90 0.33 3.93
CA SER A 163 10.58 0.74 4.37
C SER A 163 10.71 1.60 5.63
N VAL A 164 9.97 2.71 5.66
CA VAL A 164 9.84 3.57 6.84
C VAL A 164 8.35 3.73 7.12
N ALA A 165 7.93 3.37 8.32
CA ALA A 165 6.55 3.48 8.77
C ALA A 165 6.45 4.39 9.99
N LEU A 166 5.55 5.36 9.93
CA LEU A 166 5.20 6.25 11.03
C LEU A 166 3.73 6.02 11.37
N SER A 167 3.40 5.87 12.64
CA SER A 167 2.04 5.70 13.10
C SER A 167 1.76 6.55 14.32
N ASN A 168 0.58 7.18 14.34
CA ASN A 168 0.02 7.88 15.49
C ASN A 168 -1.41 7.38 15.66
N SER A 169 -1.78 7.03 16.91
CA SER A 169 -3.14 6.64 17.26
C SER A 169 -3.55 7.35 18.53
N ASP A 170 -4.69 8.00 18.50
CA ASP A 170 -5.37 8.60 19.67
C ASP A 170 -6.72 7.91 19.81
N SER A 171 -6.93 7.20 20.90
CA SER A 171 -8.19 6.53 21.20
C SER A 171 -8.77 7.00 22.54
N TYR A 172 -10.09 7.20 22.53
CA TYR A 172 -10.90 7.48 23.69
C TYR A 172 -12.00 6.43 23.79
N ASP A 173 -12.05 5.76 24.92
CA ASP A 173 -13.02 4.74 25.23
C ASP A 173 -13.78 5.13 26.49
N SER A 174 -15.10 5.01 26.47
CA SER A 174 -15.97 5.20 27.63
C SER A 174 -17.02 4.11 27.65
N ALA A 175 -17.23 3.52 28.80
CA ALA A 175 -18.24 2.48 28.99
C ALA A 175 -19.01 2.70 30.28
N LEU A 176 -20.34 2.62 30.18
CA LEU A 176 -21.28 2.71 31.29
C LEU A 176 -22.11 1.44 31.37
N THR A 177 -22.17 0.83 32.53
CA THR A 177 -23.10 -0.27 32.83
C THR A 177 -24.09 0.18 33.88
N THR A 178 -25.38 0.00 33.58
CA THR A 178 -26.48 0.31 34.54
C THR A 178 -27.29 -0.94 34.84
N ALA A 179 -27.89 -0.96 36.03
CA ALA A 179 -28.82 -2.02 36.44
C ALA A 179 -30.12 -1.94 35.64
N GLY A 180 -30.83 -3.03 35.54
CA GLY A 180 -32.14 -3.13 34.91
C GLY A 180 -33.31 -2.63 35.78
N ASP A 181 -33.02 -1.98 36.87
CA ASP A 181 -34.03 -1.34 37.72
C ASP A 181 -34.66 -0.10 37.05
N ILE A 182 -35.77 0.40 37.61
CA ILE A 182 -36.48 1.57 37.07
C ILE A 182 -35.57 2.82 37.08
N ALA A 183 -34.70 2.92 38.08
CA ALA A 183 -33.78 4.06 38.26
C ALA A 183 -32.53 3.99 37.33
N ARG A 184 -32.30 2.83 36.65
CA ARG A 184 -31.10 2.60 35.87
C ARG A 184 -29.82 2.90 36.65
N SER A 185 -29.77 2.39 37.89
CA SER A 185 -28.65 2.65 38.79
C SER A 185 -27.31 2.31 38.15
N LYS A 186 -26.36 3.21 38.31
CA LYS A 186 -25.00 3.03 37.75
C LYS A 186 -24.32 1.87 38.50
N VAL A 187 -23.92 0.85 37.72
CA VAL A 187 -23.18 -0.31 38.24
C VAL A 187 -21.69 -0.10 38.07
N ASN A 188 -21.29 0.31 36.87
CA ASN A 188 -19.88 0.52 36.53
C ASN A 188 -19.74 1.63 35.51
N PHE A 189 -18.62 2.36 35.60
CA PHE A 189 -18.20 3.32 34.59
C PHE A 189 -16.70 3.23 34.42
N SER A 190 -16.26 3.17 33.18
CA SER A 190 -14.86 3.24 32.83
C SER A 190 -14.64 4.29 31.73
N GLU A 191 -13.53 4.97 31.83
CA GLU A 191 -13.05 5.92 30.85
C GLU A 191 -11.57 5.71 30.65
N SER A 192 -11.14 5.69 29.40
CA SER A 192 -9.74 5.47 29.03
C SER A 192 -9.36 6.32 27.84
N ARG A 193 -8.18 6.89 27.90
CA ARG A 193 -7.55 7.55 26.75
C ARG A 193 -6.17 6.97 26.52
N SER A 194 -5.89 6.61 25.29
CA SER A 194 -4.61 6.06 24.88
C SER A 194 -4.05 6.85 23.71
N TYR A 195 -2.77 7.20 23.81
CA TYR A 195 -2.02 7.82 22.73
C TYR A 195 -0.80 6.96 22.42
N ASN A 196 -0.71 6.50 21.19
CA ASN A 196 0.39 5.67 20.72
C ASN A 196 1.08 6.35 19.55
N LYS A 197 2.41 6.38 19.58
CA LYS A 197 3.26 6.85 18.48
C LYS A 197 4.30 5.80 18.18
N GLY A 198 4.38 5.38 16.93
CA GLY A 198 5.32 4.36 16.47
C GLY A 198 6.14 4.83 15.29
N THR A 199 7.38 4.36 15.23
CA THR A 199 8.27 4.51 14.07
C THR A 199 8.92 3.17 13.81
N GLY A 200 8.79 2.68 12.59
CA GLY A 200 9.41 1.43 12.13
C GLY A 200 10.33 1.68 10.96
N TYR A 201 11.46 0.97 10.93
CA TYR A 201 12.41 0.98 9.83
C TYR A 201 12.70 -0.47 9.43
N ASP A 202 12.74 -0.71 8.14
CA ASP A 202 13.21 -1.95 7.56
C ASP A 202 14.19 -1.61 6.44
N LEU A 203 15.33 -2.28 6.43
CA LEU A 203 16.35 -2.17 5.39
C LEU A 203 16.89 -3.57 5.12
N SER A 204 16.73 -4.03 3.89
CA SER A 204 17.22 -5.32 3.45
C SER A 204 17.84 -5.19 2.06
N GLY A 205 18.64 -6.18 1.68
CA GLY A 205 19.26 -6.20 0.36
C GLY A 205 19.81 -7.58 0.04
N GLU A 206 19.79 -7.87 -1.25
CA GLU A 206 20.36 -9.09 -1.82
C GLU A 206 21.40 -8.68 -2.86
N LEU A 207 22.58 -9.26 -2.76
CA LEU A 207 23.67 -9.10 -3.73
C LEU A 207 23.97 -10.46 -4.33
N ILE A 208 23.81 -10.58 -5.65
CA ILE A 208 24.05 -11.80 -6.41
C ILE A 208 25.18 -11.53 -7.39
N TYR A 209 26.23 -12.33 -7.32
CA TYR A 209 27.32 -12.32 -8.30
C TYR A 209 27.35 -13.68 -8.99
N ASN A 210 27.23 -13.67 -10.31
CA ASN A 210 27.30 -14.85 -11.14
C ASN A 210 28.57 -14.79 -12.01
N GLN A 211 29.36 -15.85 -11.95
CA GLN A 211 30.51 -16.04 -12.82
C GLN A 211 30.31 -17.31 -13.67
N ALA A 212 30.18 -17.11 -14.99
CA ALA A 212 30.13 -18.23 -15.94
C ALA A 212 31.54 -18.75 -16.20
N ARG A 213 31.74 -20.05 -16.07
CA ARG A 213 33.01 -20.72 -16.39
C ARG A 213 32.96 -21.20 -17.85
N LYS A 214 33.94 -20.81 -18.69
CA LYS A 214 34.10 -21.47 -19.98
C LYS A 214 34.34 -22.95 -19.76
N SER A 215 33.39 -23.80 -20.12
CA SER A 215 33.60 -25.24 -20.17
C SER A 215 34.67 -25.51 -21.21
N GLY A 216 35.88 -25.85 -20.74
CA GLY A 216 36.93 -26.32 -21.64
C GLY A 216 36.45 -27.64 -22.26
N GLN A 217 36.21 -27.64 -23.55
CA GLN A 217 36.07 -28.87 -24.33
C GLN A 217 37.37 -29.65 -24.18
N LYS A 218 37.39 -30.66 -23.31
CA LYS A 218 38.40 -31.72 -23.38
C LYS A 218 38.06 -32.58 -24.59
N THR A 219 38.72 -32.29 -25.71
CA THR A 219 38.80 -33.27 -26.80
C THR A 219 39.66 -34.41 -26.33
N VAL A 220 39.05 -35.52 -25.95
CA VAL A 220 39.74 -36.78 -25.76
C VAL A 220 39.99 -37.34 -27.15
N ARG A 221 41.28 -37.45 -27.53
CA ARG A 221 41.75 -38.26 -28.67
C ARG A 221 41.91 -39.67 -28.20
#